data_235b8cc8aadd3496dfd341f6d6f3a985
#
_entry.id   235b8cc8aadd3496dfd341f6d6f3a985
#
_cell.length_a   1.000
_cell.length_b   1.000
_cell.length_c   1.000
_cell.angle_alpha   90.00
_cell.angle_beta   90.00
_cell.angle_gamma   90.00
#
_symmetry.space_group_name_H-M   'P 1'
#
loop_
_entity.id
_entity.type
_entity.pdbx_description
1 polymer ?
#
loop_
_entity_poly.entity_id
_entity_poly.type
_entity_poly.pdbx_seq_one_letter_code
_entity_poly.pdbx_strand_id
1 'polypeptide(L)'
;MKVEFRLFVVIGVFFAIMGFIYGTVTHWNEQVGPFGLFLCAGVAALIGFYLWETGRKLDPRPEDDPSALISAAEGEYGFFSPHSWWPLVLAAAAAVLFLGLAVGWWLAVIGVFLSALAVIGWTFEYFRGEHAV
;
A
#
# COMPACT_ATOMS: atom_id res chain seq x y z
N MET A 1 4.79 15.61 -7.71
CA MET A 1 3.59 15.15 -6.95
C MET A 1 2.24 15.23 -7.67
N LYS A 2 1.95 16.24 -8.51
CA LYS A 2 0.63 16.33 -9.20
C LYS A 2 0.41 15.22 -10.25
N VAL A 3 1.45 14.84 -10.97
CA VAL A 3 1.38 13.80 -12.01
C VAL A 3 1.21 12.43 -11.34
N GLU A 4 2.00 12.14 -10.32
CA GLU A 4 1.94 10.89 -9.57
C GLU A 4 0.55 10.71 -8.92
N PHE A 5 0.02 11.75 -8.26
CA PHE A 5 -1.32 11.73 -7.70
C PHE A 5 -2.38 11.34 -8.76
N ARG A 6 -2.36 12.00 -9.94
CA ARG A 6 -3.30 11.69 -11.02
C ARG A 6 -3.16 10.25 -11.51
N LEU A 7 -1.92 9.77 -11.63
CA LEU A 7 -1.64 8.38 -12.03
C LEU A 7 -2.30 7.40 -11.06
N PHE A 8 -2.07 7.56 -9.75
CA PHE A 8 -2.66 6.66 -8.74
C PHE A 8 -4.18 6.76 -8.68
N VAL A 9 -4.77 7.93 -8.87
CA VAL A 9 -6.23 8.08 -8.97
C VAL A 9 -6.78 7.29 -10.17
N VAL A 10 -6.19 7.43 -11.36
CA VAL A 10 -6.63 6.70 -12.56
C VAL A 10 -6.50 5.20 -12.37
N ILE A 11 -5.36 4.72 -11.85
CA ILE A 11 -5.12 3.30 -11.58
C ILE A 11 -6.11 2.77 -10.53
N GLY A 12 -6.35 3.52 -9.46
CA GLY A 12 -7.29 3.11 -8.41
C GLY A 12 -8.72 2.97 -8.92
N VAL A 13 -9.19 3.95 -9.72
CA VAL A 13 -10.50 3.90 -10.37
C VAL A 13 -10.60 2.71 -11.33
N PHE A 14 -9.56 2.48 -12.13
CA PHE A 14 -9.50 1.34 -13.03
C PHE A 14 -9.65 -0.01 -12.28
N PHE A 15 -8.86 -0.23 -11.23
CA PHE A 15 -8.95 -1.45 -10.44
C PHE A 15 -10.31 -1.62 -9.75
N ALA A 16 -10.91 -0.54 -9.25
CA ALA A 16 -12.24 -0.60 -8.64
C ALA A 16 -13.31 -1.01 -9.65
N ILE A 17 -13.30 -0.43 -10.85
CA ILE A 17 -14.23 -0.78 -11.93
C ILE A 17 -14.01 -2.22 -12.38
N MET A 18 -12.76 -2.64 -12.60
CA MET A 18 -12.44 -4.00 -13.03
C MET A 18 -12.79 -5.03 -11.96
N GLY A 19 -12.60 -4.72 -10.68
CA GLY A 19 -13.02 -5.58 -9.57
C GLY A 19 -14.53 -5.81 -9.55
N PHE A 20 -15.31 -4.77 -9.79
CA PHE A 20 -16.77 -4.85 -9.88
C PHE A 20 -17.22 -5.65 -11.12
N ILE A 21 -16.64 -5.37 -12.30
CA ILE A 21 -16.95 -6.11 -13.54
C ILE A 21 -16.61 -7.59 -13.37
N TYR A 22 -15.42 -7.90 -12.83
CA TYR A 22 -14.99 -9.27 -12.61
C TYR A 22 -15.94 -10.01 -11.65
N GLY A 23 -16.30 -9.38 -10.53
CA GLY A 23 -17.23 -9.96 -9.57
C GLY A 23 -18.62 -10.23 -10.20
N THR A 24 -19.14 -9.32 -11.01
CA THR A 24 -20.43 -9.52 -11.68
C THR A 24 -20.38 -10.61 -12.74
N VAL A 25 -19.33 -10.69 -13.53
CA VAL A 25 -19.14 -11.73 -14.57
C VAL A 25 -19.01 -13.12 -13.95
N THR A 26 -18.33 -13.24 -12.81
CA THR A 26 -18.16 -14.52 -12.09
C THR A 26 -19.32 -14.82 -11.14
N HIS A 27 -20.38 -13.98 -11.12
CA HIS A 27 -21.49 -14.09 -10.18
C HIS A 27 -21.05 -14.15 -8.71
N TRP A 28 -19.90 -13.53 -8.39
CA TRP A 28 -19.26 -13.54 -7.07
C TRP A 28 -18.92 -14.94 -6.53
N ASN A 29 -18.89 -15.95 -7.39
CA ASN A 29 -18.53 -17.32 -7.01
C ASN A 29 -17.02 -17.48 -6.80
N GLU A 30 -16.22 -16.66 -7.47
CA GLU A 30 -14.77 -16.55 -7.28
C GLU A 30 -14.48 -15.25 -6.53
N GLN A 31 -13.83 -15.36 -5.39
CA GLN A 31 -13.65 -14.22 -4.49
C GLN A 31 -12.23 -13.63 -4.54
N VAL A 32 -11.23 -14.45 -4.89
CA VAL A 32 -9.82 -14.03 -4.85
C VAL A 32 -9.55 -12.88 -5.83
N GLY A 33 -10.09 -12.98 -7.05
CA GLY A 33 -9.92 -11.97 -8.09
C GLY A 33 -10.49 -10.60 -7.71
N PRO A 34 -11.80 -10.50 -7.38
CA PRO A 34 -12.40 -9.24 -6.98
C PRO A 34 -11.72 -8.63 -5.74
N PHE A 35 -11.44 -9.44 -4.70
CA PHE A 35 -10.75 -8.95 -3.51
C PHE A 35 -9.34 -8.43 -3.82
N GLY A 36 -8.58 -9.13 -4.67
CA GLY A 36 -7.26 -8.69 -5.12
C GLY A 36 -7.32 -7.35 -5.85
N LEU A 37 -8.29 -7.19 -6.77
CA LEU A 37 -8.48 -5.94 -7.50
C LEU A 37 -8.91 -4.78 -6.58
N PHE A 38 -9.80 -5.02 -5.62
CA PHE A 38 -10.17 -4.00 -4.63
C PHE A 38 -9.03 -3.64 -3.69
N LEU A 39 -8.17 -4.60 -3.31
CA LEU A 39 -6.95 -4.30 -2.57
C LEU A 39 -5.99 -3.42 -3.38
N CYS A 40 -5.79 -3.69 -4.66
CA CYS A 40 -5.00 -2.82 -5.54
C CYS A 40 -5.60 -1.41 -5.63
N ALA A 41 -6.92 -1.30 -5.73
CA ALA A 41 -7.62 -0.01 -5.68
C ALA A 41 -7.39 0.71 -4.34
N GLY A 42 -7.46 -0.03 -3.22
CA GLY A 42 -7.20 0.49 -1.88
C GLY A 42 -5.77 1.00 -1.70
N VAL A 43 -4.78 0.26 -2.17
CA VAL A 43 -3.36 0.69 -2.16
C VAL A 43 -3.17 1.94 -3.00
N ALA A 44 -3.75 1.98 -4.21
CA ALA A 44 -3.68 3.16 -5.08
C ALA A 44 -4.36 4.37 -4.42
N ALA A 45 -5.49 4.18 -3.76
CA ALA A 45 -6.19 5.24 -3.02
C ALA A 45 -5.36 5.76 -1.84
N LEU A 46 -4.72 4.88 -1.08
CA LEU A 46 -3.86 5.23 0.05
C LEU A 46 -2.65 6.05 -0.40
N ILE A 47 -1.96 5.60 -1.46
CA ILE A 47 -0.82 6.33 -2.04
C ILE A 47 -1.30 7.68 -2.60
N GLY A 48 -2.40 7.68 -3.35
CA GLY A 48 -2.98 8.90 -3.89
C GLY A 48 -3.34 9.90 -2.79
N PHE A 49 -3.98 9.45 -1.72
CA PHE A 49 -4.31 10.29 -0.57
C PHE A 49 -3.05 10.87 0.09
N TYR A 50 -2.02 10.05 0.33
CA TYR A 50 -0.75 10.51 0.86
C TYR A 50 -0.09 11.58 -0.02
N LEU A 51 -0.02 11.33 -1.33
CA LEU A 51 0.56 12.28 -2.29
C LEU A 51 -0.24 13.59 -2.36
N TRP A 52 -1.56 13.51 -2.25
CA TRP A 52 -2.43 14.69 -2.23
C TRP A 52 -2.21 15.51 -0.95
N GLU A 53 -2.23 14.85 0.21
CA GLU A 53 -2.06 15.52 1.51
C GLU A 53 -0.65 16.13 1.64
N THR A 54 0.38 15.37 1.24
CA THR A 54 1.77 15.83 1.29
C THR A 54 2.03 16.95 0.28
N GLY A 55 1.50 16.81 -0.94
CA GLY A 55 1.65 17.81 -2.00
C GLY A 55 0.93 19.14 -1.72
N ARG A 56 0.02 19.19 -0.74
CA ARG A 56 -0.61 20.43 -0.27
C ARG A 56 0.20 21.16 0.80
N LYS A 57 1.05 20.43 1.51
CA LYS A 57 1.80 20.96 2.68
C LYS A 57 3.24 21.32 2.34
N LEU A 58 3.79 20.69 1.30
CA LEU A 58 5.17 20.91 0.90
C LEU A 58 5.26 21.84 -0.31
N ASP A 59 6.37 22.59 -0.36
CA ASP A 59 6.75 23.35 -1.54
C ASP A 59 6.99 22.43 -2.75
N PRO A 60 6.89 22.98 -3.98
CA PRO A 60 7.20 22.20 -5.20
C PRO A 60 8.59 21.59 -5.11
N ARG A 61 8.67 20.27 -5.35
CA ARG A 61 9.96 19.58 -5.34
C ARG A 61 10.80 19.96 -6.56
N PRO A 62 12.15 19.96 -6.45
CA PRO A 62 13.02 20.20 -7.58
C PRO A 62 12.76 19.25 -8.76
N GLU A 63 12.34 17.98 -8.49
CA GLU A 63 12.03 16.99 -9.53
C GLU A 63 10.76 17.34 -10.33
N ASP A 64 9.90 18.20 -9.82
CA ASP A 64 8.68 18.66 -10.51
C ASP A 64 8.96 19.86 -11.43
N ASP A 65 10.18 20.45 -11.38
CA ASP A 65 10.61 21.59 -12.21
C ASP A 65 11.59 21.13 -13.29
N PRO A 66 11.21 21.21 -14.59
CA PRO A 66 12.08 20.82 -15.69
C PRO A 66 13.36 21.68 -15.82
N SER A 67 13.38 22.86 -15.18
CA SER A 67 14.52 23.79 -15.21
C SER A 67 15.43 23.69 -13.98
N ALA A 68 15.06 22.86 -12.99
CA ALA A 68 15.85 22.69 -11.78
C ALA A 68 17.20 22.02 -12.06
N LEU A 69 18.25 22.55 -11.41
CA LEU A 69 19.58 21.93 -11.47
C LEU A 69 19.64 20.72 -10.53
N ILE A 70 20.50 19.75 -10.85
CA ILE A 70 20.71 18.54 -10.02
C ILE A 70 21.14 18.92 -8.60
N SER A 71 21.91 19.99 -8.45
CA SER A 71 22.32 20.52 -7.15
C SER A 71 21.17 21.08 -6.28
N ALA A 72 20.01 21.36 -6.86
CA ALA A 72 18.83 21.80 -6.11
C ALA A 72 18.20 20.67 -5.27
N ALA A 73 18.56 19.42 -5.54
CA ALA A 73 18.12 18.25 -4.79
C ALA A 73 19.08 17.84 -3.66
N GLU A 74 20.00 18.74 -3.23
CA GLU A 74 20.90 18.50 -2.12
C GLU A 74 20.15 18.62 -0.79
N GLY A 75 20.25 17.57 0.08
CA GLY A 75 19.64 17.56 1.40
C GLY A 75 19.70 16.19 2.07
N GLU A 76 19.33 16.14 3.34
CA GLU A 76 19.16 14.89 4.07
C GLU A 76 17.86 14.19 3.63
N TYR A 77 17.97 13.00 3.05
CA TYR A 77 16.83 12.19 2.61
C TYR A 77 16.15 11.39 3.74
N GLY A 78 16.54 11.64 4.99
CA GLY A 78 15.97 10.99 6.15
C GLY A 78 16.64 9.65 6.51
N PHE A 79 16.07 8.99 7.51
CA PHE A 79 16.57 7.70 8.01
C PHE A 79 15.96 6.55 7.20
N PHE A 80 16.83 5.64 6.73
CA PHE A 80 16.41 4.41 6.08
C PHE A 80 16.56 3.23 7.05
N SER A 81 15.49 2.44 7.19
CA SER A 81 15.53 1.23 7.99
C SER A 81 16.59 0.25 7.46
N PRO A 82 17.60 -0.13 8.27
CA PRO A 82 18.68 -1.02 7.80
C PRO A 82 18.21 -2.47 7.59
N HIS A 83 17.26 -2.95 8.38
CA HIS A 83 16.80 -4.34 8.36
C HIS A 83 15.51 -4.51 9.16
N SER A 84 14.55 -5.26 8.63
CA SER A 84 13.34 -5.67 9.33
C SER A 84 12.87 -7.05 8.86
N TRP A 85 12.40 -7.89 9.78
CA TRP A 85 11.75 -9.16 9.49
C TRP A 85 10.23 -9.04 9.35
N TRP A 86 9.63 -7.93 9.78
CA TRP A 86 8.18 -7.74 9.77
C TRP A 86 7.54 -7.76 8.38
N PRO A 87 8.18 -7.23 7.31
CA PRO A 87 7.62 -7.35 5.96
C PRO A 87 7.44 -8.81 5.52
N LEU A 88 8.39 -9.71 5.90
CA LEU A 88 8.26 -11.14 5.61
C LEU A 88 7.10 -11.78 6.40
N VAL A 89 6.96 -11.43 7.69
CA VAL A 89 5.85 -11.91 8.51
C VAL A 89 4.52 -11.43 7.96
N LEU A 90 4.42 -10.16 7.55
CA LEU A 90 3.23 -9.60 6.94
C LEU A 90 2.90 -10.28 5.59
N ALA A 91 3.90 -10.53 4.75
CA ALA A 91 3.71 -11.24 3.49
C ALA A 91 3.21 -12.67 3.70
N ALA A 92 3.75 -13.40 4.67
CA ALA A 92 3.26 -14.73 5.03
C ALA A 92 1.82 -14.71 5.56
N ALA A 93 1.49 -13.74 6.40
CA ALA A 93 0.12 -13.55 6.91
C ALA A 93 -0.87 -13.20 5.79
N ALA A 94 -0.48 -12.33 4.86
CA ALA A 94 -1.27 -12.01 3.68
C ALA A 94 -1.47 -13.24 2.78
N ALA A 95 -0.45 -14.07 2.59
CA ALA A 95 -0.57 -15.33 1.84
C ALA A 95 -1.59 -16.26 2.48
N VAL A 96 -1.61 -16.41 3.81
CA VAL A 96 -2.62 -17.19 4.53
C VAL A 96 -4.02 -16.60 4.33
N LEU A 97 -4.16 -15.27 4.37
CA LEU A 97 -5.43 -14.58 4.12
C LEU A 97 -5.98 -14.88 2.71
N PHE A 98 -5.14 -14.72 1.68
CA PHE A 98 -5.55 -14.99 0.30
C PHE A 98 -5.82 -16.48 0.05
N LEU A 99 -5.02 -17.36 0.64
CA LEU A 99 -5.31 -18.79 0.60
C LEU A 99 -6.66 -19.10 1.26
N GLY A 100 -6.98 -18.39 2.34
CA GLY A 100 -8.28 -18.51 3.00
C GLY A 100 -9.46 -18.10 2.12
N LEU A 101 -9.31 -17.09 1.27
CA LEU A 101 -10.36 -16.71 0.31
C LEU A 101 -10.60 -17.81 -0.74
N ALA A 102 -9.58 -18.63 -1.06
CA ALA A 102 -9.70 -19.74 -2.02
C ALA A 102 -10.20 -21.03 -1.38
N VAL A 103 -9.77 -21.32 -0.14
CA VAL A 103 -10.05 -22.61 0.55
C VAL A 103 -11.30 -22.51 1.43
N GLY A 104 -11.45 -21.42 2.20
CA GLY A 104 -12.60 -21.22 3.08
C GLY A 104 -12.41 -20.15 4.14
N TRP A 105 -13.50 -19.53 4.53
CA TRP A 105 -13.53 -18.35 5.41
C TRP A 105 -12.84 -18.54 6.76
N TRP A 106 -12.81 -19.75 7.30
CA TRP A 106 -12.13 -20.03 8.56
C TRP A 106 -10.62 -19.71 8.49
N LEU A 107 -10.00 -20.01 7.36
CA LEU A 107 -8.59 -19.74 7.12
C LEU A 107 -8.34 -18.26 6.84
N ALA A 108 -9.27 -17.59 6.12
CA ALA A 108 -9.22 -16.15 5.90
C ALA A 108 -9.26 -15.37 7.23
N VAL A 109 -10.12 -15.77 8.17
CA VAL A 109 -10.18 -15.15 9.50
C VAL A 109 -8.84 -15.27 10.24
N ILE A 110 -8.20 -16.44 10.21
CA ILE A 110 -6.86 -16.62 10.78
C ILE A 110 -5.86 -15.68 10.11
N GLY A 111 -5.89 -15.56 8.78
CA GLY A 111 -5.03 -14.65 8.02
C GLY A 111 -5.21 -13.18 8.41
N VAL A 112 -6.46 -12.74 8.67
CA VAL A 112 -6.74 -11.37 9.15
C VAL A 112 -6.07 -11.12 10.50
N PHE A 113 -6.22 -12.03 11.47
CA PHE A 113 -5.59 -11.87 12.78
C PHE A 113 -4.06 -11.84 12.70
N LEU A 114 -3.46 -12.73 11.91
CA LEU A 114 -2.02 -12.74 11.70
C LEU A 114 -1.53 -11.47 11.02
N SER A 115 -2.27 -10.95 10.03
CA SER A 115 -1.95 -9.70 9.36
C SER A 115 -2.03 -8.51 10.31
N ALA A 116 -3.05 -8.46 11.17
CA ALA A 116 -3.17 -7.41 12.18
C ALA A 116 -1.98 -7.41 13.15
N LEU A 117 -1.58 -8.59 13.65
CA LEU A 117 -0.41 -8.73 14.51
C LEU A 117 0.87 -8.29 13.80
N ALA A 118 1.04 -8.68 12.53
CA ALA A 118 2.21 -8.30 11.73
C ALA A 118 2.28 -6.78 11.49
N VAL A 119 1.15 -6.13 11.19
CA VAL A 119 1.08 -4.67 11.03
C VAL A 119 1.42 -3.96 12.34
N ILE A 120 0.84 -4.41 13.46
CA ILE A 120 1.15 -3.84 14.79
C ILE A 120 2.64 -3.99 15.09
N GLY A 121 3.19 -5.20 14.92
CA GLY A 121 4.60 -5.45 15.18
C GLY A 121 5.51 -4.57 14.33
N TRP A 122 5.23 -4.45 13.03
CA TRP A 122 6.00 -3.60 12.11
C TRP A 122 5.89 -2.12 12.46
N THR A 123 4.67 -1.64 12.78
CA THR A 123 4.46 -0.24 13.16
C THR A 123 5.25 0.12 14.43
N PHE A 124 5.27 -0.78 15.42
CA PHE A 124 5.95 -0.51 16.70
C PHE A 124 7.46 -0.84 16.70
N GLU A 125 8.00 -1.44 15.64
CA GLU A 125 9.42 -1.77 15.55
C GLU A 125 10.32 -0.54 15.76
N TYR A 126 9.94 0.61 15.20
CA TYR A 126 10.70 1.87 15.28
C TYR A 126 10.22 2.82 16.37
N PHE A 127 9.20 2.45 17.14
CA PHE A 127 8.77 3.22 18.32
C PHE A 127 9.44 2.77 19.62
N ARG A 128 10.18 1.66 19.59
CA ARG A 128 10.87 1.10 20.78
C ARG A 128 12.25 0.62 20.39
N GLY A 129 13.29 1.02 21.17
CA GLY A 129 14.66 0.56 20.99
C GLY A 129 15.63 1.67 20.58
N GLU A 130 16.88 1.31 20.26
CA GLU A 130 17.98 2.23 19.90
C GLU A 130 17.70 3.05 18.61
N HIS A 131 16.70 2.65 17.84
CA HIS A 131 16.31 3.31 16.57
C HIS A 131 14.92 3.95 16.63
N ALA A 132 14.42 4.22 17.84
CA ALA A 132 13.16 4.94 18.00
C ALA A 132 13.30 6.39 17.49
N VAL A 133 12.46 6.77 16.52
CA VAL A 133 12.35 8.12 15.96
C VAL A 133 11.24 8.88 16.68
#